data_4c3bcc46ad9ac633573168653e1a9af7
#
_entry.id   4c3bcc46ad9ac633573168653e1a9af7
#
_cell.length_a   1.000
_cell.length_b   1.000
_cell.length_c   1.000
_cell.angle_alpha   90.00
_cell.angle_beta   90.00
_cell.angle_gamma   90.00
#
_symmetry.space_group_name_H-M   'P 1'
#
loop_
_entity.id
_entity.type
_entity.pdbx_description
1 polymer ?
#
loop_
_entity_poly.entity_id
_entity_poly.type
_entity_poly.pdbx_seq_one_letter_code
_entity_poly.pdbx_strand_id
1 'polypeptide(L)'
;NGGTLPHEIERIVGEVVKKIPGERIGIHTHNDTENAVANTLAAVRAGARQVQGTINGLGQRCGNANMIALIPNLVLKMGFDTGLKEGALQRLTHLSRLLDDRLNMPTNRSAAYVGTRAFAHKGGLHVSAVEKDPKTYEHVDPEIVGNQRIIVVSDQAGRSNIMARFRQIGLEVDPKDPGVARLLEIVKEREAEGYAYDGADASFELLARHQLHTVP
;
A
#
# COMPACT_ATOMS: atom_id res chain seq x y z
N ASN A 1 0.69 -6.23 27.79
CA ASN A 1 0.01 -5.26 26.94
C ASN A 1 0.93 -4.84 25.77
N GLY A 2 0.89 -5.59 24.66
CA GLY A 2 1.60 -5.24 23.45
C GLY A 2 3.13 -5.47 23.46
N GLY A 3 3.67 -6.00 24.55
CA GLY A 3 5.11 -6.29 24.66
C GLY A 3 5.51 -7.73 24.30
N THR A 4 4.54 -8.62 24.10
CA THR A 4 4.78 -10.03 23.75
C THR A 4 5.12 -10.15 22.27
N LEU A 5 6.07 -11.03 21.94
CA LEU A 5 6.50 -11.26 20.56
C LEU A 5 5.68 -12.38 19.87
N PRO A 6 5.63 -12.45 18.53
CA PRO A 6 4.79 -13.42 17.82
C PRO A 6 5.01 -14.88 18.17
N HIS A 7 6.27 -15.30 18.37
CA HIS A 7 6.59 -16.68 18.74
C HIS A 7 6.09 -17.05 20.15
N GLU A 8 6.05 -16.09 21.08
CA GLU A 8 5.50 -16.29 22.42
C GLU A 8 3.97 -16.41 22.36
N ILE A 9 3.30 -15.56 21.57
CA ILE A 9 1.85 -15.67 21.33
C ILE A 9 1.49 -17.03 20.72
N GLU A 10 2.24 -17.47 19.71
CA GLU A 10 2.02 -18.76 19.06
C GLU A 10 2.12 -19.92 20.08
N ARG A 11 3.15 -19.89 20.91
CA ARG A 11 3.34 -20.89 21.98
C ARG A 11 2.20 -20.85 23.00
N ILE A 12 1.84 -19.67 23.51
CA ILE A 12 0.79 -19.52 24.53
C ILE A 12 -0.56 -19.97 23.99
N VAL A 13 -0.97 -19.47 22.82
CA VAL A 13 -2.26 -19.83 22.20
C VAL A 13 -2.28 -21.31 21.85
N GLY A 14 -1.18 -21.89 21.35
CA GLY A 14 -1.05 -23.31 21.08
C GLY A 14 -1.27 -24.19 22.32
N GLU A 15 -0.79 -23.77 23.50
CA GLU A 15 -1.08 -24.48 24.74
C GLU A 15 -2.56 -24.34 25.17
N VAL A 16 -3.17 -23.17 24.97
CA VAL A 16 -4.58 -22.94 25.30
C VAL A 16 -5.50 -23.78 24.41
N VAL A 17 -5.20 -23.87 23.11
CA VAL A 17 -6.01 -24.62 22.12
C VAL A 17 -6.04 -26.12 22.44
N LYS A 18 -5.02 -26.66 23.11
CA LYS A 18 -5.05 -28.04 23.60
C LYS A 18 -6.15 -28.31 24.66
N LYS A 19 -6.64 -27.25 25.30
CA LYS A 19 -7.65 -27.32 26.37
C LYS A 19 -9.01 -26.78 25.94
N ILE A 20 -9.03 -25.78 25.07
CA ILE A 20 -10.23 -25.08 24.65
C ILE A 20 -10.27 -25.08 23.11
N PRO A 21 -11.35 -25.54 22.47
CA PRO A 21 -11.46 -25.50 21.01
C PRO A 21 -11.22 -24.11 20.44
N GLY A 22 -10.49 -24.03 19.33
CA GLY A 22 -10.09 -22.78 18.70
C GLY A 22 -11.25 -21.87 18.32
N GLU A 23 -12.41 -22.43 17.99
CA GLU A 23 -13.65 -21.71 17.69
C GLU A 23 -14.18 -20.88 18.87
N ARG A 24 -13.70 -21.17 20.07
CA ARG A 24 -14.04 -20.46 21.30
C ARG A 24 -12.93 -19.52 21.77
N ILE A 25 -11.85 -19.38 20.97
CA ILE A 25 -10.69 -18.54 21.32
C ILE A 25 -10.63 -17.36 20.38
N GLY A 26 -10.64 -16.16 20.98
CA GLY A 26 -10.37 -14.90 20.32
C GLY A 26 -9.05 -14.30 20.77
N ILE A 27 -8.50 -13.44 19.92
CA ILE A 27 -7.29 -12.67 20.21
C ILE A 27 -7.53 -11.18 20.03
N HIS A 28 -7.08 -10.38 21.00
CA HIS A 28 -7.03 -8.93 20.96
C HIS A 28 -5.62 -8.49 21.32
N THR A 29 -4.94 -7.81 20.42
CA THR A 29 -3.55 -7.41 20.59
C THR A 29 -3.37 -5.89 20.54
N HIS A 30 -2.45 -5.40 21.38
CA HIS A 30 -1.99 -4.01 21.36
C HIS A 30 -0.70 -3.87 20.57
N ASN A 31 -0.42 -2.64 20.09
CA ASN A 31 0.64 -2.36 19.11
C ASN A 31 1.88 -1.69 19.71
N ASP A 32 2.12 -1.85 21.02
CA ASP A 32 3.19 -1.14 21.76
C ASP A 32 4.61 -1.45 21.24
N THR A 33 4.80 -2.60 20.61
CA THR A 33 6.06 -3.01 19.97
C THR A 33 5.93 -3.15 18.44
N GLU A 34 4.92 -2.53 17.83
CA GLU A 34 4.56 -2.67 16.41
C GLU A 34 4.27 -4.10 15.94
N ASN A 35 3.99 -5.02 16.87
CA ASN A 35 3.74 -6.43 16.55
C ASN A 35 2.27 -6.85 16.61
N ALA A 36 1.32 -5.94 16.77
CA ALA A 36 -0.09 -6.33 16.98
C ALA A 36 -0.64 -7.19 15.83
N VAL A 37 -0.39 -6.82 14.58
CA VAL A 37 -0.81 -7.63 13.41
C VAL A 37 -0.09 -8.97 13.41
N ALA A 38 1.23 -8.99 13.58
CA ALA A 38 2.03 -10.21 13.60
C ALA A 38 1.59 -11.17 14.73
N ASN A 39 1.34 -10.63 15.91
CA ASN A 39 0.85 -11.38 17.07
C ASN A 39 -0.53 -11.99 16.79
N THR A 40 -1.44 -11.24 16.17
CA THR A 40 -2.76 -11.74 15.78
C THR A 40 -2.66 -12.87 14.76
N LEU A 41 -1.81 -12.72 13.73
CA LEU A 41 -1.59 -13.78 12.73
C LEU A 41 -0.96 -15.04 13.36
N ALA A 42 -0.03 -14.88 14.31
CA ALA A 42 0.56 -15.98 15.07
C ALA A 42 -0.50 -16.72 15.90
N ALA A 43 -1.41 -16.00 16.57
CA ALA A 43 -2.52 -16.59 17.30
C ALA A 43 -3.47 -17.38 16.40
N VAL A 44 -3.79 -16.86 15.21
CA VAL A 44 -4.64 -17.56 14.23
C VAL A 44 -3.95 -18.85 13.75
N ARG A 45 -2.65 -18.80 13.46
CA ARG A 45 -1.85 -20.00 13.12
C ARG A 45 -1.89 -21.04 14.24
N ALA A 46 -1.81 -20.60 15.48
CA ALA A 46 -1.87 -21.47 16.67
C ALA A 46 -3.28 -22.01 16.96
N GLY A 47 -4.32 -21.53 16.27
CA GLY A 47 -5.67 -22.09 16.35
C GLY A 47 -6.77 -21.14 16.82
N ALA A 48 -6.50 -19.86 17.16
CA ALA A 48 -7.55 -18.90 17.44
C ALA A 48 -8.42 -18.65 16.18
N ARG A 49 -9.73 -18.52 16.36
CA ARG A 49 -10.70 -18.36 15.26
C ARG A 49 -11.50 -17.06 15.32
N GLN A 50 -11.28 -16.24 16.32
CA GLN A 50 -11.79 -14.87 16.37
C GLN A 50 -10.63 -13.89 16.49
N VAL A 51 -10.68 -12.80 15.75
CA VAL A 51 -9.70 -11.71 15.86
C VAL A 51 -10.41 -10.40 16.14
N GLN A 52 -9.80 -9.58 16.97
CA GLN A 52 -10.27 -8.24 17.27
C GLN A 52 -9.18 -7.23 16.92
N GLY A 53 -9.58 -6.12 16.35
CA GLY A 53 -8.70 -5.04 15.98
C GLY A 53 -9.51 -3.81 15.63
N THR A 54 -8.85 -2.79 15.12
CA THR A 54 -9.48 -1.52 14.78
C THR A 54 -9.07 -1.08 13.38
N ILE A 55 -9.94 -0.34 12.72
CA ILE A 55 -9.60 0.28 11.44
C ILE A 55 -8.47 1.29 11.68
N ASN A 56 -7.46 1.28 10.81
CA ASN A 56 -6.23 2.08 10.90
C ASN A 56 -5.43 1.86 12.20
N GLY A 57 -5.71 0.79 12.95
CA GLY A 57 -4.99 0.46 14.17
C GLY A 57 -5.26 1.39 15.34
N LEU A 58 -6.36 2.15 15.31
CA LEU A 58 -6.70 3.08 16.38
C LEU A 58 -6.84 2.39 17.73
N GLY A 59 -6.49 3.09 18.81
CA GLY A 59 -6.63 2.56 20.17
C GLY A 59 -5.74 3.28 21.17
N GLN A 60 -5.76 2.80 22.38
CA GLN A 60 -4.93 3.36 23.45
C GLN A 60 -3.44 3.18 23.20
N ARG A 61 -2.64 4.13 23.65
CA ARG A 61 -1.17 4.14 23.48
C ARG A 61 -0.78 4.08 21.99
N CYS A 62 -0.15 2.97 21.55
CA CYS A 62 0.26 2.76 20.17
C CYS A 62 -0.83 2.08 19.30
N GLY A 63 -2.04 1.91 19.86
CA GLY A 63 -3.18 1.34 19.15
C GLY A 63 -3.30 -0.19 19.26
N ASN A 64 -4.18 -0.73 18.43
CA ASN A 64 -4.52 -2.15 18.37
C ASN A 64 -4.08 -2.77 17.04
N ALA A 65 -4.34 -4.07 16.85
CA ALA A 65 -4.13 -4.70 15.55
C ALA A 65 -4.89 -3.96 14.44
N ASN A 66 -4.17 -3.53 13.42
CA ASN A 66 -4.75 -2.79 12.31
C ASN A 66 -5.51 -3.73 11.36
N MET A 67 -6.85 -3.66 11.38
CA MET A 67 -7.72 -4.48 10.54
C MET A 67 -7.49 -4.24 9.05
N ILE A 68 -7.04 -3.05 8.65
CA ILE A 68 -6.71 -2.73 7.26
C ILE A 68 -5.56 -3.61 6.72
N ALA A 69 -4.61 -3.97 7.56
CA ALA A 69 -3.54 -4.89 7.20
C ALA A 69 -3.92 -6.35 7.53
N LEU A 70 -4.61 -6.57 8.65
CA LEU A 70 -4.93 -7.92 9.14
C LEU A 70 -5.86 -8.68 8.19
N ILE A 71 -6.95 -8.06 7.73
CA ILE A 71 -7.93 -8.69 6.84
C ILE A 71 -7.29 -9.19 5.54
N PRO A 72 -6.57 -8.37 4.75
CA PRO A 72 -5.96 -8.87 3.52
C PRO A 72 -4.85 -9.92 3.79
N ASN A 73 -4.14 -9.85 4.91
CA ASN A 73 -3.20 -10.90 5.29
C ASN A 73 -3.91 -12.24 5.53
N LEU A 74 -5.02 -12.24 6.25
CA LEU A 74 -5.80 -13.46 6.49
C LEU A 74 -6.35 -14.06 5.19
N VAL A 75 -6.94 -13.21 4.34
CA VAL A 75 -7.60 -13.66 3.10
C VAL A 75 -6.57 -14.00 2.02
N LEU A 76 -5.69 -13.05 1.68
CA LEU A 76 -4.84 -13.14 0.48
C LEU A 76 -3.54 -13.90 0.72
N LYS A 77 -3.01 -13.90 1.96
CA LYS A 77 -1.73 -14.54 2.28
C LYS A 77 -1.88 -15.86 3.02
N MET A 78 -2.90 -15.97 3.86
CA MET A 78 -3.12 -17.18 4.65
C MET A 78 -4.28 -18.05 4.13
N GLY A 79 -5.11 -17.55 3.20
CA GLY A 79 -6.20 -18.30 2.58
C GLY A 79 -7.38 -18.59 3.52
N PHE A 80 -7.56 -17.81 4.58
CA PHE A 80 -8.70 -17.97 5.48
C PHE A 80 -9.96 -17.32 4.89
N ASP A 81 -11.07 -18.02 5.03
CA ASP A 81 -12.39 -17.42 4.87
C ASP A 81 -12.72 -16.60 6.11
N THR A 82 -12.93 -15.30 5.92
CA THR A 82 -13.30 -14.36 6.98
C THR A 82 -14.78 -13.98 6.97
N GLY A 83 -15.59 -14.63 6.11
CA GLY A 83 -16.99 -14.31 5.91
C GLY A 83 -17.26 -12.99 5.17
N LEU A 84 -16.22 -12.36 4.62
CA LEU A 84 -16.38 -11.17 3.79
C LEU A 84 -16.99 -11.54 2.43
N LYS A 85 -17.94 -10.72 1.97
CA LYS A 85 -18.51 -10.86 0.64
C LYS A 85 -17.45 -10.65 -0.44
N GLU A 86 -17.63 -11.28 -1.58
CA GLU A 86 -16.82 -11.04 -2.77
C GLU A 86 -16.73 -9.54 -3.08
N GLY A 87 -15.54 -9.06 -3.44
CA GLY A 87 -15.28 -7.66 -3.71
C GLY A 87 -15.18 -6.75 -2.48
N ALA A 88 -15.41 -7.25 -1.26
CA ALA A 88 -15.36 -6.40 -0.06
C ALA A 88 -13.97 -5.81 0.20
N LEU A 89 -12.90 -6.51 -0.17
CA LEU A 89 -11.53 -6.00 -0.03
C LEU A 89 -11.27 -4.73 -0.84
N GLN A 90 -11.93 -4.55 -1.98
CA GLN A 90 -11.81 -3.34 -2.81
C GLN A 90 -12.27 -2.06 -2.07
N ARG A 91 -12.98 -2.20 -0.96
CA ARG A 91 -13.43 -1.08 -0.14
C ARG A 91 -12.42 -0.66 0.94
N LEU A 92 -11.34 -1.41 1.15
CA LEU A 92 -10.38 -1.17 2.25
C LEU A 92 -9.76 0.21 2.18
N THR A 93 -9.28 0.63 1.01
CA THR A 93 -8.67 1.96 0.82
C THR A 93 -9.67 3.08 1.13
N HIS A 94 -10.91 2.95 0.62
CA HIS A 94 -11.96 3.92 0.91
C HIS A 94 -12.32 3.95 2.41
N LEU A 95 -12.46 2.78 3.05
CA LEU A 95 -12.76 2.68 4.47
C LEU A 95 -11.70 3.34 5.34
N SER A 96 -10.42 3.09 5.04
CA SER A 96 -9.30 3.72 5.76
C SER A 96 -9.35 5.24 5.67
N ARG A 97 -9.54 5.78 4.46
CA ARG A 97 -9.62 7.24 4.22
C ARG A 97 -10.86 7.86 4.87
N LEU A 98 -12.02 7.19 4.74
CA LEU A 98 -13.26 7.66 5.36
C LEU A 98 -13.11 7.84 6.87
N LEU A 99 -12.42 6.91 7.54
CA LEU A 99 -12.19 7.02 8.98
C LEU A 99 -11.27 8.20 9.31
N ASP A 100 -10.17 8.37 8.56
CA ASP A 100 -9.27 9.51 8.76
C ASP A 100 -10.02 10.84 8.59
N ASP A 101 -10.83 10.95 7.53
CA ASP A 101 -11.67 12.14 7.27
C ASP A 101 -12.65 12.41 8.42
N ARG A 102 -13.33 11.37 8.92
CA ARG A 102 -14.30 11.50 10.03
C ARG A 102 -13.64 11.92 11.34
N LEU A 103 -12.39 11.55 11.54
CA LEU A 103 -11.59 11.90 12.72
C LEU A 103 -10.78 13.18 12.53
N ASN A 104 -10.86 13.80 11.35
CA ASN A 104 -10.02 14.95 10.97
C ASN A 104 -8.52 14.66 11.18
N MET A 105 -8.09 13.46 10.81
CA MET A 105 -6.70 13.01 10.90
C MET A 105 -6.06 12.97 9.50
N PRO A 106 -4.78 13.30 9.39
CA PRO A 106 -4.08 13.16 8.13
C PRO A 106 -3.94 11.67 7.75
N THR A 107 -4.23 11.35 6.50
CA THR A 107 -4.07 9.99 5.98
C THR A 107 -2.60 9.58 5.99
N ASN A 108 -2.30 8.39 6.52
CA ASN A 108 -0.97 7.81 6.42
C ASN A 108 -0.68 7.34 4.99
N ARG A 109 0.10 8.12 4.25
CA ARG A 109 0.44 7.83 2.84
C ARG A 109 1.26 6.54 2.68
N SER A 110 1.92 6.07 3.72
CA SER A 110 2.75 4.85 3.74
C SER A 110 2.07 3.66 4.42
N ALA A 111 0.76 3.76 4.72
CA ALA A 111 0.01 2.65 5.30
C ALA A 111 0.04 1.42 4.37
N ALA A 112 0.29 0.24 4.94
CA ALA A 112 0.29 -1.00 4.17
C ALA A 112 -1.06 -1.20 3.48
N TYR A 113 -1.05 -1.70 2.24
CA TYR A 113 -2.20 -1.93 1.35
C TYR A 113 -2.93 -0.68 0.85
N VAL A 114 -3.18 0.33 1.69
CA VAL A 114 -4.13 1.42 1.40
C VAL A 114 -3.48 2.80 1.24
N GLY A 115 -2.25 2.97 1.68
CA GLY A 115 -1.54 4.23 1.53
C GLY A 115 -1.27 4.56 0.06
N THR A 116 -1.25 5.83 -0.30
CA THR A 116 -0.98 6.28 -1.68
C THR A 116 0.41 5.88 -2.16
N ARG A 117 1.35 5.62 -1.24
CA ARG A 117 2.71 5.15 -1.55
C ARG A 117 2.86 3.63 -1.54
N ALA A 118 1.85 2.87 -1.10
CA ALA A 118 1.95 1.42 -0.95
C ALA A 118 2.27 0.70 -2.26
N PHE A 119 1.84 1.27 -3.40
CA PHE A 119 2.09 0.76 -4.76
C PHE A 119 2.67 1.87 -5.66
N ALA A 120 3.53 2.71 -5.09
CA ALA A 120 4.21 3.77 -5.82
C ALA A 120 5.64 3.33 -6.20
N HIS A 121 5.96 3.44 -7.49
CA HIS A 121 7.26 3.06 -8.04
C HIS A 121 8.01 4.30 -8.53
N LYS A 122 9.15 4.60 -7.90
CA LYS A 122 9.96 5.79 -8.19
C LYS A 122 11.14 5.47 -9.14
N GLY A 123 11.89 4.42 -8.87
CA GLY A 123 13.09 4.07 -9.63
C GLY A 123 12.80 3.51 -11.02
N GLY A 124 13.54 3.94 -12.06
CA GLY A 124 13.34 3.51 -13.45
C GLY A 124 13.45 2.00 -13.65
N LEU A 125 14.33 1.32 -12.91
CA LEU A 125 14.46 -0.14 -12.94
C LEU A 125 13.19 -0.83 -12.40
N HIS A 126 12.63 -0.31 -11.28
CA HIS A 126 11.41 -0.83 -10.67
C HIS A 126 10.22 -0.68 -11.64
N VAL A 127 10.06 0.50 -12.24
CA VAL A 127 9.00 0.75 -13.22
C VAL A 127 9.10 -0.20 -14.40
N SER A 128 10.30 -0.36 -14.98
CA SER A 128 10.52 -1.28 -16.10
C SER A 128 10.22 -2.75 -15.74
N ALA A 129 10.51 -3.16 -14.50
CA ALA A 129 10.22 -4.52 -14.04
C ALA A 129 8.72 -4.73 -13.83
N VAL A 130 8.04 -3.80 -13.15
CA VAL A 130 6.59 -3.84 -12.91
C VAL A 130 5.79 -3.83 -14.20
N GLU A 131 6.23 -3.08 -15.22
CA GLU A 131 5.58 -3.08 -16.54
C GLU A 131 5.67 -4.42 -17.26
N LYS A 132 6.73 -5.19 -17.04
CA LYS A 132 6.91 -6.56 -17.59
C LYS A 132 6.14 -7.59 -16.79
N ASP A 133 6.27 -7.54 -15.48
CA ASP A 133 5.57 -8.41 -14.55
C ASP A 133 5.36 -7.66 -13.21
N PRO A 134 4.13 -7.25 -12.87
CA PRO A 134 3.81 -6.58 -11.62
C PRO A 134 4.31 -7.33 -10.37
N LYS A 135 4.30 -8.67 -10.41
CA LYS A 135 4.71 -9.52 -9.28
C LYS A 135 6.16 -9.34 -8.84
N THR A 136 7.00 -8.70 -9.67
CA THR A 136 8.41 -8.40 -9.33
C THR A 136 8.54 -7.46 -8.13
N TYR A 137 7.58 -6.55 -7.94
CA TYR A 137 7.59 -5.56 -6.85
C TYR A 137 6.25 -5.40 -6.13
N GLU A 138 5.17 -5.94 -6.66
CA GLU A 138 3.84 -5.87 -6.05
C GLU A 138 3.46 -7.23 -5.47
N HIS A 139 3.21 -7.26 -4.19
CA HIS A 139 2.86 -8.49 -3.47
C HIS A 139 1.39 -8.89 -3.63
N VAL A 140 0.56 -7.97 -4.14
CA VAL A 140 -0.84 -8.15 -4.57
C VAL A 140 -1.13 -7.12 -5.66
N ASP A 141 -2.17 -7.37 -6.46
CA ASP A 141 -2.72 -6.35 -7.34
C ASP A 141 -3.37 -5.24 -6.49
N PRO A 142 -2.98 -3.96 -6.65
CA PRO A 142 -3.52 -2.86 -5.86
C PRO A 142 -5.05 -2.72 -5.96
N GLU A 143 -5.66 -3.06 -7.09
CA GLU A 143 -7.11 -2.97 -7.30
C GLU A 143 -7.89 -3.91 -6.36
N ILE A 144 -7.30 -5.03 -5.95
CA ILE A 144 -7.93 -5.97 -5.00
C ILE A 144 -8.27 -5.28 -3.67
N VAL A 145 -7.47 -4.30 -3.26
CA VAL A 145 -7.66 -3.55 -2.01
C VAL A 145 -8.19 -2.13 -2.24
N GLY A 146 -8.64 -1.83 -3.47
CA GLY A 146 -9.18 -0.53 -3.86
C GLY A 146 -8.13 0.58 -3.95
N ASN A 147 -6.86 0.21 -4.11
CA ASN A 147 -5.75 1.12 -4.34
C ASN A 147 -5.38 1.12 -5.84
N GLN A 148 -4.36 1.88 -6.21
CA GLN A 148 -3.87 1.96 -7.58
C GLN A 148 -2.36 2.02 -7.63
N ARG A 149 -1.79 1.55 -8.74
CA ARG A 149 -0.36 1.71 -9.04
C ARG A 149 -0.07 3.15 -9.41
N ILE A 150 0.98 3.72 -8.82
CA ILE A 150 1.45 5.08 -9.11
C ILE A 150 2.88 5.01 -9.64
N ILE A 151 3.09 5.58 -10.82
CA ILE A 151 4.43 5.79 -11.37
C ILE A 151 4.86 7.20 -10.99
N VAL A 152 5.85 7.30 -10.14
CA VAL A 152 6.42 8.59 -9.70
C VAL A 152 7.43 9.06 -10.73
N VAL A 153 7.35 10.34 -11.08
CA VAL A 153 8.33 11.01 -11.93
C VAL A 153 9.16 11.95 -11.05
N SER A 154 10.44 11.66 -10.90
CA SER A 154 11.34 12.33 -9.96
C SER A 154 12.80 12.33 -10.45
N ASP A 155 13.73 12.81 -9.62
CA ASP A 155 15.17 12.76 -9.84
C ASP A 155 15.72 11.36 -10.18
N GLN A 156 15.09 10.31 -9.60
CA GLN A 156 15.44 8.91 -9.84
C GLN A 156 14.68 8.31 -11.03
N ALA A 157 13.83 9.10 -11.68
CA ALA A 157 13.11 8.64 -12.84
C ALA A 157 14.07 8.38 -14.01
N GLY A 158 13.77 7.31 -14.73
CA GLY A 158 14.36 7.02 -16.02
C GLY A 158 13.35 7.28 -17.16
N ARG A 159 13.79 7.01 -18.40
CA ARG A 159 12.91 7.09 -19.56
C ARG A 159 11.65 6.23 -19.41
N SER A 160 11.75 5.06 -18.79
CA SER A 160 10.62 4.17 -18.50
C SER A 160 9.54 4.85 -17.65
N ASN A 161 9.91 5.65 -16.64
CA ASN A 161 8.93 6.39 -15.83
C ASN A 161 8.16 7.39 -16.68
N ILE A 162 8.87 8.17 -17.51
CA ILE A 162 8.24 9.17 -18.40
C ILE A 162 7.28 8.47 -19.37
N MET A 163 7.73 7.37 -20.01
CA MET A 163 6.89 6.62 -20.95
C MET A 163 5.67 5.98 -20.29
N ALA A 164 5.85 5.40 -19.09
CA ALA A 164 4.73 4.86 -18.32
C ALA A 164 3.74 5.94 -17.93
N ARG A 165 4.24 7.11 -17.56
CA ARG A 165 3.40 8.26 -17.23
C ARG A 165 2.64 8.79 -18.44
N PHE A 166 3.27 8.85 -19.61
CA PHE A 166 2.59 9.23 -20.86
C PHE A 166 1.42 8.31 -21.17
N ARG A 167 1.61 6.98 -21.01
CA ARG A 167 0.50 6.03 -21.18
C ARG A 167 -0.65 6.29 -20.21
N GLN A 168 -0.35 6.61 -18.94
CA GLN A 168 -1.38 6.90 -17.94
C GLN A 168 -2.21 8.14 -18.26
N ILE A 169 -1.59 9.17 -18.87
CA ILE A 169 -2.28 10.42 -19.26
C ILE A 169 -2.75 10.41 -20.73
N GLY A 170 -2.66 9.26 -21.41
CA GLY A 170 -3.14 9.09 -22.78
C GLY A 170 -2.30 9.82 -23.84
N LEU A 171 -1.00 10.06 -23.59
CA LEU A 171 -0.06 10.61 -24.57
C LEU A 171 0.70 9.49 -25.28
N GLU A 172 0.53 9.40 -26.59
CA GLU A 172 1.31 8.53 -27.46
C GLU A 172 2.55 9.28 -27.95
N VAL A 173 3.72 8.86 -27.56
CA VAL A 173 5.01 9.50 -27.88
C VAL A 173 6.02 8.43 -28.29
N ASP A 174 6.81 8.69 -29.32
CA ASP A 174 7.95 7.82 -29.65
C ASP A 174 8.97 7.85 -28.49
N PRO A 175 9.37 6.70 -27.95
CA PRO A 175 10.39 6.65 -26.90
C PRO A 175 11.73 7.29 -27.28
N LYS A 176 11.99 7.46 -28.58
CA LYS A 176 13.21 8.10 -29.12
C LYS A 176 13.07 9.60 -29.32
N ASP A 177 11.89 10.17 -29.08
CA ASP A 177 11.68 11.62 -29.21
C ASP A 177 12.65 12.38 -28.29
N PRO A 178 13.39 13.37 -28.83
CA PRO A 178 14.30 14.20 -28.05
C PRO A 178 13.62 14.93 -26.88
N GLY A 179 12.34 15.27 -27.02
CA GLY A 179 11.51 15.88 -25.97
C GLY A 179 11.41 15.03 -24.72
N VAL A 180 11.44 13.70 -24.85
CA VAL A 180 11.42 12.77 -23.70
C VAL A 180 12.68 12.93 -22.83
N ALA A 181 13.85 13.01 -23.46
CA ALA A 181 15.12 13.20 -22.75
C ALA A 181 15.14 14.59 -22.08
N ARG A 182 14.76 15.64 -22.81
CA ARG A 182 14.70 16.99 -22.28
C ARG A 182 13.70 17.13 -21.13
N LEU A 183 12.53 16.51 -21.22
CA LEU A 183 11.54 16.49 -20.13
C LEU A 183 12.12 15.86 -18.88
N LEU A 184 12.86 14.75 -19.01
CA LEU A 184 13.51 14.08 -17.89
C LEU A 184 14.55 14.98 -17.20
N GLU A 185 15.33 15.73 -17.96
CA GLU A 185 16.29 16.71 -17.42
C GLU A 185 15.57 17.82 -16.65
N ILE A 186 14.54 18.42 -17.25
CA ILE A 186 13.75 19.47 -16.60
C ILE A 186 13.11 18.98 -15.29
N VAL A 187 12.58 17.78 -15.26
CA VAL A 187 11.99 17.20 -14.04
C VAL A 187 13.07 17.11 -12.94
N LYS A 188 14.28 16.63 -13.27
CA LYS A 188 15.37 16.51 -12.30
C LYS A 188 15.85 17.89 -11.80
N GLU A 189 15.97 18.85 -12.68
CA GLU A 189 16.33 20.23 -12.32
C GLU A 189 15.30 20.83 -11.38
N ARG A 190 14.02 20.70 -11.71
CA ARG A 190 12.92 21.22 -10.89
C ARG A 190 12.85 20.55 -9.52
N GLU A 191 13.10 19.24 -9.44
CA GLU A 191 13.12 18.53 -8.15
C GLU A 191 14.30 19.00 -7.29
N ALA A 192 15.46 19.28 -7.89
CA ALA A 192 16.60 19.87 -7.19
C ALA A 192 16.28 21.28 -6.65
N GLU A 193 15.39 22.03 -7.29
CA GLU A 193 14.86 23.31 -6.83
C GLU A 193 13.75 23.18 -5.77
N GLY A 194 13.33 21.95 -5.42
CA GLY A 194 12.30 21.67 -4.42
C GLY A 194 10.91 21.45 -4.96
N TYR A 195 10.71 21.42 -6.27
CA TYR A 195 9.43 21.04 -6.87
C TYR A 195 9.26 19.53 -6.85
N ALA A 196 8.01 19.06 -6.75
CA ALA A 196 7.69 17.65 -6.85
C ALA A 196 6.48 17.44 -7.77
N TYR A 197 6.60 16.47 -8.67
CA TYR A 197 5.49 16.04 -9.52
C TYR A 197 4.71 14.86 -8.95
N ASP A 198 5.07 14.40 -7.74
CA ASP A 198 4.34 13.37 -7.00
C ASP A 198 2.98 13.90 -6.55
N GLY A 199 1.91 13.46 -7.24
CA GLY A 199 0.54 13.94 -7.04
C GLY A 199 0.20 15.26 -7.75
N ALA A 200 1.12 15.83 -8.56
CA ALA A 200 0.90 17.03 -9.37
C ALA A 200 0.71 16.67 -10.87
N ASP A 201 -0.23 15.76 -11.13
CA ASP A 201 -0.43 15.14 -12.44
C ASP A 201 -0.70 16.15 -13.57
N ALA A 202 -1.55 17.14 -13.31
CA ALA A 202 -1.86 18.17 -14.29
C ALA A 202 -0.63 19.04 -14.61
N SER A 203 0.19 19.36 -13.61
CA SER A 203 1.43 20.14 -13.82
C SER A 203 2.44 19.36 -14.65
N PHE A 204 2.57 18.04 -14.40
CA PHE A 204 3.42 17.19 -15.22
C PHE A 204 2.89 17.08 -16.65
N GLU A 205 1.60 16.87 -16.83
CA GLU A 205 0.98 16.78 -18.16
C GLU A 205 1.19 18.04 -18.98
N LEU A 206 0.96 19.23 -18.39
CA LEU A 206 1.19 20.51 -19.07
C LEU A 206 2.66 20.67 -19.48
N LEU A 207 3.60 20.35 -18.58
CA LEU A 207 5.03 20.40 -18.90
C LEU A 207 5.37 19.44 -20.04
N ALA A 208 4.85 18.21 -20.01
CA ALA A 208 5.07 17.20 -21.02
C ALA A 208 4.55 17.66 -22.40
N ARG A 209 3.31 18.12 -22.46
CA ARG A 209 2.69 18.61 -23.69
C ARG A 209 3.44 19.80 -24.28
N HIS A 210 3.92 20.72 -23.44
CA HIS A 210 4.73 21.84 -23.86
C HIS A 210 6.08 21.41 -24.48
N GLN A 211 6.77 20.46 -23.82
CA GLN A 211 8.06 19.94 -24.31
C GLN A 211 7.94 19.11 -25.59
N LEU A 212 6.80 18.48 -25.80
CA LEU A 212 6.51 17.67 -27.00
C LEU A 212 5.81 18.49 -28.10
N HIS A 213 5.65 19.80 -27.92
CA HIS A 213 4.94 20.69 -28.88
C HIS A 213 3.53 20.19 -29.25
N THR A 214 2.84 19.52 -28.32
CA THR A 214 1.47 19.01 -28.51
C THR A 214 0.39 19.99 -28.01
N VAL A 215 0.81 21.14 -27.48
CA VAL A 215 -0.05 22.28 -27.12
C VAL A 215 0.55 23.52 -27.79
N PRO A 216 -0.28 24.43 -28.37
CA PRO A 216 0.19 25.66 -28.93
C PRO A 216 0.80 26.63 -27.91
#